data_31a0858879e798c4b093b6523fe642f3
#
_entry.id   31a0858879e798c4b093b6523fe642f3
#
_cell.length_a   1.000
_cell.length_b   1.000
_cell.length_c   1.000
_cell.angle_alpha   90.00
_cell.angle_beta   90.00
_cell.angle_gamma   90.00
#
_symmetry.space_group_name_H-M   'P 1'
#
loop_
_entity.id
_entity.type
_entity.pdbx_description
1 polymer ?
#
loop_
_entity_poly.entity_id
_entity_poly.type
_entity_poly.pdbx_seq_one_letter_code
_entity_poly.pdbx_strand_id
1 'polypeptide(L)'
;MEFDESQDIRELVRAYYGETLQGSDDLKTDACCCTTATPPKYVLDVMGEIEDDIMMHFYGCGSPIPPALAGATVLDLGCGTGRDVYLCSKLVGPAGRVIGVDMTEQQLAFARRYEARQMERFGFAQSNVEFHQGFIEDLTAIGIEDDSVDVVISNCVINLSPFKDQVFAEIARVLKPGGELYFSDIFSDRRVPPKFYDDPVLRGECLSGALYLEDFRRILAKHGINAFYDVETSELHVGDFQIATKLGCIGFASHTVRAIKCDLEDREENYGQVATYLGTMPENKRYFDLTDQVRLIKGKPVAISGNMAAMLSASRYAPHFEITGTRTHHVGAYDFARAQEALALKRAKAKDVYKRQPRLPPLRRSASSAPPPSWSPG
;
A
#
# COMPACT_ATOMS: atom_id res chain seq x y z
N MET A 1 -40.85 13.49 -4.87
CA MET A 1 -39.87 13.07 -3.86
C MET A 1 -39.15 11.90 -4.51
N GLU A 2 -38.07 12.16 -5.22
CA GLU A 2 -37.18 11.09 -5.70
C GLU A 2 -36.58 10.43 -4.45
N PHE A 3 -36.87 9.16 -4.27
CA PHE A 3 -36.20 8.37 -3.23
C PHE A 3 -34.71 8.35 -3.60
N ASP A 4 -33.89 8.89 -2.72
CA ASP A 4 -32.43 8.87 -2.87
C ASP A 4 -31.94 7.46 -2.50
N GLU A 5 -31.90 6.58 -3.52
CA GLU A 5 -31.41 5.19 -3.40
C GLU A 5 -30.03 5.10 -2.73
N SER A 6 -29.26 6.19 -2.78
CA SER A 6 -27.91 6.26 -2.21
C SER A 6 -27.90 6.42 -0.68
N GLN A 7 -28.88 7.12 -0.11
CA GLN A 7 -29.04 7.22 1.35
C GLN A 7 -29.42 5.87 1.95
N ASP A 8 -30.25 5.12 1.24
CA ASP A 8 -30.71 3.79 1.65
C ASP A 8 -29.56 2.78 1.73
N ILE A 9 -28.63 2.81 0.77
CA ILE A 9 -27.46 1.93 0.75
C ILE A 9 -26.50 2.21 1.91
N ARG A 10 -26.23 3.47 2.24
CA ARG A 10 -25.35 3.83 3.39
C ARG A 10 -25.97 3.40 4.71
N GLU A 11 -27.29 3.54 4.86
CA GLU A 11 -28.01 3.09 6.05
C GLU A 11 -28.00 1.56 6.17
N LEU A 12 -28.15 0.82 5.08
CA LEU A 12 -28.02 -0.63 5.06
C LEU A 12 -26.62 -1.10 5.51
N VAL A 13 -25.57 -0.47 5.00
CA VAL A 13 -24.19 -0.77 5.40
C VAL A 13 -23.98 -0.43 6.88
N ARG A 14 -24.45 0.74 7.34
CA ARG A 14 -24.34 1.16 8.74
C ARG A 14 -25.06 0.19 9.69
N ALA A 15 -26.26 -0.25 9.34
CA ALA A 15 -27.02 -1.22 10.13
C ALA A 15 -26.33 -2.60 10.14
N TYR A 16 -25.77 -3.03 9.01
CA TYR A 16 -25.07 -4.30 8.91
C TYR A 16 -23.85 -4.35 9.83
N TYR A 17 -22.96 -3.34 9.77
CA TYR A 17 -21.74 -3.28 10.59
C TYR A 17 -21.96 -2.75 12.02
N GLY A 18 -23.02 -1.98 12.26
CA GLY A 18 -23.30 -1.41 13.58
C GLY A 18 -24.21 -2.28 14.45
N GLU A 19 -25.09 -3.09 13.84
CA GLU A 19 -26.16 -3.79 14.56
C GLU A 19 -26.19 -5.30 14.30
N THR A 20 -25.76 -5.75 13.10
CA THR A 20 -25.90 -7.16 12.67
C THR A 20 -24.63 -7.98 12.98
N LEU A 21 -23.44 -7.43 12.72
CA LEU A 21 -22.17 -8.11 12.97
C LEU A 21 -21.74 -7.91 14.43
N GLN A 22 -21.57 -9.01 15.16
CA GLN A 22 -21.03 -9.04 16.53
C GLN A 22 -19.62 -9.59 16.60
N GLY A 23 -19.15 -10.26 15.54
CA GLY A 23 -17.82 -10.83 15.42
C GLY A 23 -17.50 -11.28 14.00
N SER A 24 -16.24 -11.56 13.70
CA SER A 24 -15.80 -12.06 12.39
C SER A 24 -16.45 -13.39 11.98
N ASP A 25 -16.92 -14.16 12.96
CA ASP A 25 -17.59 -15.46 12.73
C ASP A 25 -19.01 -15.33 12.13
N ASP A 26 -19.57 -14.13 12.12
CA ASP A 26 -20.90 -13.85 11.56
C ASP A 26 -20.88 -13.65 10.03
N LEU A 27 -19.69 -13.55 9.44
CA LEU A 27 -19.50 -13.39 8.01
C LEU A 27 -19.82 -14.68 7.25
N LYS A 28 -20.54 -14.56 6.12
CA LYS A 28 -21.02 -15.70 5.33
C LYS A 28 -20.10 -16.13 4.21
N THR A 29 -19.07 -15.34 3.95
CA THR A 29 -18.05 -15.65 2.95
C THR A 29 -16.66 -15.48 3.53
N ASP A 30 -15.66 -16.08 2.88
CA ASP A 30 -14.26 -15.86 3.24
C ASP A 30 -13.74 -14.46 2.82
N ALA A 31 -14.61 -13.56 2.34
CA ALA A 31 -14.23 -12.25 1.80
C ALA A 31 -13.45 -11.38 2.80
N CYS A 32 -13.83 -11.42 4.07
CA CYS A 32 -13.13 -10.69 5.13
C CYS A 32 -11.99 -11.50 5.80
N CYS A 33 -11.73 -12.73 5.37
CA CYS A 33 -10.67 -13.60 5.90
C CYS A 33 -9.72 -14.11 4.80
N CYS A 34 -9.78 -13.54 3.59
CA CYS A 34 -9.18 -14.10 2.38
C CYS A 34 -7.66 -13.99 2.28
N THR A 35 -6.97 -13.28 3.16
CA THR A 35 -5.51 -13.24 3.11
C THR A 35 -4.92 -14.56 3.57
N THR A 36 -4.53 -15.38 2.60
CA THR A 36 -3.69 -16.57 2.84
C THR A 36 -2.25 -16.17 3.16
N ALA A 37 -1.85 -14.95 2.83
CA ALA A 37 -0.50 -14.46 3.11
C ALA A 37 -0.40 -13.93 4.54
N THR A 38 0.63 -14.38 5.22
CA THR A 38 0.98 -13.87 6.54
C THR A 38 1.44 -12.42 6.42
N PRO A 39 0.88 -11.46 7.20
CA PRO A 39 1.35 -10.09 7.20
C PRO A 39 2.86 -9.98 7.38
N PRO A 40 3.51 -8.94 6.82
CA PRO A 40 4.95 -8.74 7.02
C PRO A 40 5.31 -8.74 8.49
N LYS A 41 6.53 -9.23 8.81
CA LYS A 41 6.96 -9.37 10.21
C LYS A 41 6.82 -8.09 11.03
N TYR A 42 7.13 -6.93 10.44
CA TYR A 42 7.02 -5.65 11.15
C TYR A 42 5.57 -5.30 11.52
N VAL A 43 4.59 -5.74 10.72
CA VAL A 43 3.16 -5.59 11.04
C VAL A 43 2.77 -6.54 12.15
N LEU A 44 3.19 -7.81 12.06
CA LEU A 44 2.92 -8.81 13.11
C LEU A 44 3.52 -8.42 14.46
N ASP A 45 4.73 -7.85 14.46
CA ASP A 45 5.39 -7.38 15.68
C ASP A 45 4.54 -6.27 16.36
N VAL A 46 3.96 -5.34 15.58
CA VAL A 46 3.08 -4.30 16.12
C VAL A 46 1.70 -4.83 16.50
N MET A 47 1.15 -5.79 15.74
CA MET A 47 -0.14 -6.43 16.09
C MET A 47 -0.12 -7.01 17.51
N GLY A 48 1.02 -7.57 17.94
CA GLY A 48 1.21 -8.04 19.33
C GLY A 48 1.21 -6.93 20.40
N GLU A 49 1.30 -5.67 19.99
CA GLU A 49 1.21 -4.50 20.88
C GLU A 49 -0.18 -3.83 20.85
N ILE A 50 -1.11 -4.30 20.02
CA ILE A 50 -2.50 -3.79 19.97
C ILE A 50 -3.33 -4.50 21.05
N GLU A 51 -4.33 -3.78 21.58
CA GLU A 51 -5.28 -4.36 22.55
C GLU A 51 -6.08 -5.50 21.90
N ASP A 52 -6.22 -6.61 22.63
CA ASP A 52 -6.90 -7.82 22.15
C ASP A 52 -8.35 -7.53 21.71
N ASP A 53 -9.05 -6.66 22.45
CA ASP A 53 -10.42 -6.27 22.13
C ASP A 53 -10.52 -5.59 20.74
N ILE A 54 -9.53 -4.78 20.38
CA ILE A 54 -9.47 -4.13 19.05
C ILE A 54 -9.24 -5.19 17.97
N MET A 55 -8.33 -6.14 18.25
CA MET A 55 -8.02 -7.22 17.31
C MET A 55 -9.20 -8.15 17.06
N MET A 56 -10.02 -8.43 18.09
CA MET A 56 -11.21 -9.30 17.97
C MET A 56 -12.36 -8.68 17.18
N HIS A 57 -12.44 -7.33 17.11
CA HIS A 57 -13.52 -6.61 16.42
C HIS A 57 -13.08 -6.06 15.07
N PHE A 58 -12.12 -6.70 14.44
CA PHE A 58 -11.63 -6.29 13.12
C PHE A 58 -12.36 -7.04 11.99
N TYR A 59 -12.76 -6.30 10.97
CA TYR A 59 -13.36 -6.78 9.74
C TYR A 59 -12.57 -6.24 8.54
N GLY A 60 -11.81 -7.07 7.86
CA GLY A 60 -11.02 -6.64 6.70
C GLY A 60 -10.45 -7.81 5.91
N CYS A 61 -10.20 -7.60 4.63
CA CYS A 61 -9.76 -8.63 3.69
C CYS A 61 -8.24 -8.62 3.43
N GLY A 62 -7.48 -7.83 4.20
CA GLY A 62 -6.04 -7.70 3.99
C GLY A 62 -5.31 -7.03 5.12
N SER A 63 -4.05 -6.68 4.86
CA SER A 63 -3.22 -5.86 5.74
C SER A 63 -2.58 -4.74 4.93
N PRO A 64 -3.35 -3.67 4.58
CA PRO A 64 -2.88 -2.58 3.74
C PRO A 64 -1.96 -1.62 4.49
N ILE A 65 -0.89 -2.13 5.07
CA ILE A 65 0.10 -1.38 5.83
C ILE A 65 1.40 -1.33 5.04
N PRO A 66 1.68 -0.22 4.29
CA PRO A 66 2.89 -0.12 3.51
C PRO A 66 4.13 0.15 4.39
N PRO A 67 5.34 -0.13 3.91
CA PRO A 67 6.57 0.23 4.62
C PRO A 67 6.91 1.73 4.51
N ALA A 68 7.98 2.15 5.22
CA ALA A 68 8.51 3.52 5.24
C ALA A 68 7.50 4.58 5.72
N LEU A 69 6.79 4.28 6.81
CA LEU A 69 5.79 5.18 7.39
C LEU A 69 6.37 6.19 8.41
N ALA A 70 7.62 6.06 8.83
CA ALA A 70 8.20 6.91 9.88
C ALA A 70 8.00 8.41 9.58
N GLY A 71 7.33 9.13 10.48
CA GLY A 71 7.04 10.56 10.37
C GLY A 71 5.92 10.94 9.40
N ALA A 72 5.26 9.98 8.74
CA ALA A 72 4.21 10.24 7.76
C ALA A 72 2.89 10.66 8.42
N THR A 73 2.06 11.37 7.66
CA THR A 73 0.63 11.54 7.91
C THR A 73 -0.14 10.46 7.14
N VAL A 74 -0.81 9.58 7.85
CA VAL A 74 -1.61 8.47 7.30
C VAL A 74 -3.09 8.76 7.50
N LEU A 75 -3.90 8.51 6.49
CA LEU A 75 -5.37 8.55 6.55
C LEU A 75 -5.91 7.15 6.31
N ASP A 76 -6.72 6.65 7.25
CA ASP A 76 -7.41 5.37 7.16
C ASP A 76 -8.91 5.58 6.86
N LEU A 77 -9.35 5.14 5.70
CA LEU A 77 -10.72 5.26 5.22
C LEU A 77 -11.55 4.06 5.64
N GLY A 78 -12.55 4.29 6.50
CA GLY A 78 -13.37 3.26 7.13
C GLY A 78 -12.61 2.53 8.21
N CYS A 79 -12.06 3.27 9.15
CA CYS A 79 -11.14 2.77 10.17
C CYS A 79 -11.77 1.82 11.21
N GLY A 80 -13.10 1.75 11.27
CA GLY A 80 -13.82 0.87 12.20
C GLY A 80 -13.37 1.07 13.65
N THR A 81 -13.02 -0.04 14.30
CA THR A 81 -12.50 -0.06 15.70
C THR A 81 -11.06 0.41 15.85
N GLY A 82 -10.42 0.86 14.76
CA GLY A 82 -9.12 1.52 14.80
C GLY A 82 -7.89 0.60 14.75
N ARG A 83 -8.03 -0.69 14.40
CA ARG A 83 -6.88 -1.62 14.33
C ARG A 83 -5.77 -1.07 13.44
N ASP A 84 -6.09 -0.71 12.19
CA ASP A 84 -5.09 -0.25 11.23
C ASP A 84 -4.59 1.16 11.56
N VAL A 85 -5.43 2.02 12.19
CA VAL A 85 -5.01 3.31 12.77
C VAL A 85 -3.92 3.12 13.82
N TYR A 86 -4.10 2.21 14.78
CA TYR A 86 -3.10 1.97 15.81
C TYR A 86 -1.85 1.28 15.28
N LEU A 87 -1.98 0.37 14.31
CA LEU A 87 -0.82 -0.19 13.62
C LEU A 87 0.01 0.91 12.96
N CYS A 88 -0.65 1.79 12.20
CA CYS A 88 0.00 2.95 11.59
C CYS A 88 0.58 3.91 12.63
N SER A 89 -0.13 4.20 13.73
CA SER A 89 0.32 5.05 14.82
C SER A 89 1.71 4.63 15.34
N LYS A 90 1.88 3.34 15.62
CA LYS A 90 3.19 2.80 16.04
C LYS A 90 4.25 2.96 14.98
N LEU A 91 3.92 2.70 13.71
CA LEU A 91 4.87 2.70 12.58
C LEU A 91 5.28 4.11 12.15
N VAL A 92 4.36 5.09 12.22
CA VAL A 92 4.72 6.50 11.95
C VAL A 92 5.55 7.09 13.09
N GLY A 93 5.42 6.53 14.30
CA GLY A 93 6.11 7.01 15.49
C GLY A 93 5.54 8.32 16.06
N PRO A 94 6.10 8.84 17.16
CA PRO A 94 5.51 9.98 17.88
C PRO A 94 5.55 11.31 17.10
N ALA A 95 6.32 11.41 16.02
CA ALA A 95 6.39 12.59 15.15
C ALA A 95 5.45 12.50 13.93
N GLY A 96 4.86 11.35 13.67
CA GLY A 96 3.87 11.15 12.61
C GLY A 96 2.46 11.43 13.11
N ARG A 97 1.49 11.30 12.21
CA ARG A 97 0.06 11.53 12.49
C ARG A 97 -0.78 10.46 11.77
N VAL A 98 -1.81 9.96 12.45
CA VAL A 98 -2.76 9.03 11.82
C VAL A 98 -4.18 9.54 12.03
N ILE A 99 -4.93 9.60 10.95
CA ILE A 99 -6.32 10.07 10.92
C ILE A 99 -7.19 8.88 10.53
N GLY A 100 -8.10 8.47 11.39
CA GLY A 100 -9.11 7.46 11.10
C GLY A 100 -10.45 8.12 10.80
N VAL A 101 -11.10 7.73 9.71
CA VAL A 101 -12.43 8.19 9.32
C VAL A 101 -13.38 7.01 9.24
N ASP A 102 -14.53 7.12 9.91
CA ASP A 102 -15.61 6.14 9.81
C ASP A 102 -16.97 6.83 9.91
N MET A 103 -17.99 6.30 9.24
CA MET A 103 -19.34 6.84 9.31
C MET A 103 -20.10 6.42 10.58
N THR A 104 -19.60 5.39 11.28
CA THR A 104 -20.27 4.72 12.40
C THR A 104 -19.69 5.21 13.73
N GLU A 105 -20.41 6.07 14.45
CA GLU A 105 -19.97 6.62 15.73
C GLU A 105 -19.70 5.53 16.79
N GLN A 106 -20.44 4.43 16.76
CA GLN A 106 -20.23 3.31 17.69
C GLN A 106 -18.83 2.69 17.53
N GLN A 107 -18.35 2.54 16.30
CA GLN A 107 -17.02 2.04 15.97
C GLN A 107 -15.94 3.02 16.47
N LEU A 108 -16.13 4.31 16.20
CA LEU A 108 -15.19 5.35 16.64
C LEU A 108 -15.14 5.51 18.16
N ALA A 109 -16.30 5.42 18.84
CA ALA A 109 -16.35 5.46 20.29
C ALA A 109 -15.59 4.26 20.91
N PHE A 110 -15.68 3.10 20.25
CA PHE A 110 -14.91 1.93 20.65
C PHE A 110 -13.40 2.21 20.47
N ALA A 111 -12.97 2.69 19.30
CA ALA A 111 -11.58 3.02 19.03
C ALA A 111 -11.02 4.03 20.06
N ARG A 112 -11.70 5.16 20.25
CA ARG A 112 -11.28 6.24 21.18
C ARG A 112 -11.14 5.75 22.62
N ARG A 113 -11.94 4.76 23.06
CA ARG A 113 -11.86 4.20 24.43
C ARG A 113 -10.49 3.62 24.76
N TYR A 114 -9.78 3.11 23.76
CA TYR A 114 -8.45 2.49 23.93
C TYR A 114 -7.29 3.44 23.67
N GLU A 115 -7.53 4.67 23.20
CA GLU A 115 -6.49 5.59 22.74
C GLU A 115 -5.41 5.84 23.81
N ALA A 116 -5.80 6.28 25.00
CA ALA A 116 -4.84 6.60 26.06
C ALA A 116 -4.00 5.39 26.45
N ARG A 117 -4.65 4.23 26.60
CA ARG A 117 -3.97 2.97 26.97
C ARG A 117 -3.03 2.49 25.86
N GLN A 118 -3.45 2.67 24.60
CA GLN A 118 -2.62 2.27 23.45
C GLN A 118 -1.39 3.17 23.32
N MET A 119 -1.52 4.47 23.57
CA MET A 119 -0.40 5.41 23.58
C MET A 119 0.60 5.09 24.71
N GLU A 120 0.11 4.78 25.90
CA GLU A 120 0.94 4.31 27.02
C GLU A 120 1.73 3.05 26.64
N ARG A 121 1.06 2.07 26.03
CA ARG A 121 1.65 0.81 25.57
C ARG A 121 2.73 1.01 24.50
N PHE A 122 2.55 2.00 23.65
CA PHE A 122 3.54 2.40 22.65
C PHE A 122 4.70 3.23 23.21
N GLY A 123 4.56 3.75 24.44
CA GLY A 123 5.51 4.66 25.06
C GLY A 123 5.44 6.08 24.50
N PHE A 124 4.30 6.51 23.97
CA PHE A 124 4.09 7.85 23.42
C PHE A 124 3.59 8.80 24.51
N ALA A 125 4.24 9.96 24.64
CA ALA A 125 3.87 11.00 25.59
C ALA A 125 2.58 11.74 25.22
N GLN A 126 2.26 11.78 23.93
CA GLN A 126 1.06 12.40 23.37
C GLN A 126 0.46 11.50 22.30
N SER A 127 -0.86 11.60 22.12
CA SER A 127 -1.52 10.88 21.04
C SER A 127 -1.10 11.46 19.68
N ASN A 128 -0.89 10.56 18.73
CA ASN A 128 -0.66 10.86 17.32
C ASN A 128 -1.79 10.34 16.43
N VAL A 129 -2.93 9.97 17.04
CA VAL A 129 -4.13 9.51 16.31
C VAL A 129 -5.29 10.49 16.49
N GLU A 130 -6.12 10.58 15.47
CA GLU A 130 -7.36 11.34 15.46
C GLU A 130 -8.46 10.50 14.82
N PHE A 131 -9.67 10.53 15.38
CA PHE A 131 -10.81 9.80 14.88
C PHE A 131 -11.94 10.76 14.51
N HIS A 132 -12.35 10.78 13.25
CA HIS A 132 -13.38 11.65 12.71
C HIS A 132 -14.59 10.86 12.23
N GLN A 133 -15.78 11.26 12.67
CA GLN A 133 -17.00 10.75 12.08
C GLN A 133 -17.26 11.47 10.75
N GLY A 134 -17.39 10.72 9.67
CA GLY A 134 -17.62 11.29 8.35
C GLY A 134 -17.75 10.22 7.27
N PHE A 135 -18.05 10.69 6.07
CA PHE A 135 -18.13 9.85 4.88
C PHE A 135 -16.82 9.95 4.09
N ILE A 136 -16.35 8.82 3.59
CA ILE A 136 -15.13 8.74 2.79
C ILE A 136 -15.25 9.44 1.42
N GLU A 137 -16.46 9.77 1.01
CA GLU A 137 -16.80 10.52 -0.19
C GLU A 137 -16.71 12.05 -0.01
N ASP A 138 -16.62 12.54 1.23
CA ASP A 138 -16.57 13.98 1.55
C ASP A 138 -15.65 14.24 2.74
N LEU A 139 -14.36 14.18 2.49
CA LEU A 139 -13.33 14.42 3.49
C LEU A 139 -13.18 15.93 3.80
N THR A 140 -13.67 16.79 2.91
CA THR A 140 -13.70 18.25 3.11
C THR A 140 -14.61 18.62 4.29
N ALA A 141 -15.75 17.94 4.44
CA ALA A 141 -16.70 18.17 5.53
C ALA A 141 -16.10 17.96 6.93
N ILE A 142 -15.06 17.12 7.02
CA ILE A 142 -14.34 16.83 8.27
C ILE A 142 -12.98 17.53 8.36
N GLY A 143 -12.70 18.47 7.46
CA GLY A 143 -11.54 19.35 7.52
C GLY A 143 -10.22 18.75 7.02
N ILE A 144 -10.25 17.67 6.21
CA ILE A 144 -9.03 17.14 5.59
C ILE A 144 -8.68 18.01 4.37
N GLU A 145 -7.54 18.67 4.45
CA GLU A 145 -7.07 19.63 3.45
C GLU A 145 -6.48 18.93 2.20
N ASP A 146 -6.42 19.68 1.09
CA ASP A 146 -5.73 19.25 -0.14
C ASP A 146 -4.23 19.03 0.15
N ASP A 147 -3.65 18.04 -0.54
CA ASP A 147 -2.20 17.74 -0.47
C ASP A 147 -1.63 17.65 0.96
N SER A 148 -2.43 17.14 1.92
CA SER A 148 -2.08 17.10 3.35
C SER A 148 -1.63 15.72 3.84
N VAL A 149 -1.91 14.65 3.09
CA VAL A 149 -1.72 13.25 3.49
C VAL A 149 -0.59 12.60 2.70
N ASP A 150 0.31 11.90 3.38
CA ASP A 150 1.40 11.16 2.75
C ASP A 150 0.95 9.77 2.26
N VAL A 151 0.04 9.14 3.01
CA VAL A 151 -0.46 7.79 2.71
C VAL A 151 -1.95 7.71 3.03
N VAL A 152 -2.73 7.25 2.08
CA VAL A 152 -4.12 6.82 2.30
C VAL A 152 -4.16 5.30 2.32
N ILE A 153 -4.73 4.73 3.38
CA ILE A 153 -5.02 3.30 3.47
C ILE A 153 -6.53 3.06 3.55
N SER A 154 -6.97 1.85 3.17
CA SER A 154 -8.33 1.38 3.36
C SER A 154 -8.36 -0.14 3.33
N ASN A 155 -9.28 -0.76 4.07
CA ASN A 155 -9.38 -2.21 4.17
C ASN A 155 -10.83 -2.68 4.01
N CYS A 156 -11.20 -3.15 2.81
CA CYS A 156 -12.55 -3.64 2.47
C CYS A 156 -13.68 -2.63 2.70
N VAL A 157 -13.46 -1.34 2.46
CA VAL A 157 -14.46 -0.29 2.72
C VAL A 157 -14.91 0.40 1.43
N ILE A 158 -13.99 0.63 0.48
CA ILE A 158 -14.30 1.40 -0.73
C ILE A 158 -15.42 0.74 -1.54
N ASN A 159 -15.49 -0.58 -1.55
CA ASN A 159 -16.55 -1.33 -2.22
C ASN A 159 -17.94 -1.11 -1.62
N LEU A 160 -18.02 -0.73 -0.35
CA LEU A 160 -19.29 -0.46 0.33
C LEU A 160 -19.91 0.89 -0.11
N SER A 161 -19.06 1.83 -0.54
CA SER A 161 -19.53 3.12 -1.02
C SER A 161 -20.27 3.01 -2.37
N PRO A 162 -21.46 3.64 -2.51
CA PRO A 162 -22.12 3.78 -3.80
C PRO A 162 -21.47 4.85 -4.70
N PHE A 163 -20.62 5.71 -4.16
CA PHE A 163 -20.03 6.87 -4.84
C PHE A 163 -18.50 6.73 -5.01
N LYS A 164 -18.06 5.61 -5.55
CA LYS A 164 -16.63 5.30 -5.69
C LYS A 164 -15.83 6.37 -6.44
N ASP A 165 -16.42 7.00 -7.46
CA ASP A 165 -15.78 8.10 -8.19
C ASP A 165 -15.47 9.29 -7.28
N GLN A 166 -16.37 9.63 -6.34
CA GLN A 166 -16.14 10.68 -5.35
C GLN A 166 -15.08 10.26 -4.34
N VAL A 167 -15.09 9.00 -3.88
CA VAL A 167 -14.05 8.48 -2.99
C VAL A 167 -12.66 8.64 -3.61
N PHE A 168 -12.49 8.23 -4.88
CA PHE A 168 -11.19 8.35 -5.53
C PHE A 168 -10.82 9.80 -5.88
N ALA A 169 -11.81 10.68 -6.10
CA ALA A 169 -11.58 12.12 -6.22
C ALA A 169 -11.03 12.71 -4.91
N GLU A 170 -11.63 12.37 -3.76
CA GLU A 170 -11.17 12.81 -2.45
C GLU A 170 -9.79 12.22 -2.10
N ILE A 171 -9.54 10.94 -2.38
CA ILE A 171 -8.21 10.34 -2.23
C ILE A 171 -7.16 11.12 -3.04
N ALA A 172 -7.44 11.38 -4.31
CA ALA A 172 -6.52 12.12 -5.17
C ALA A 172 -6.32 13.57 -4.69
N ARG A 173 -7.35 14.21 -4.13
CA ARG A 173 -7.29 15.56 -3.57
C ARG A 173 -6.39 15.63 -2.34
N VAL A 174 -6.63 14.76 -1.35
CA VAL A 174 -5.93 14.83 -0.06
C VAL A 174 -4.48 14.33 -0.12
N LEU A 175 -4.16 13.42 -1.05
CA LEU A 175 -2.79 12.93 -1.22
C LEU A 175 -1.86 14.05 -1.69
N LYS A 176 -0.74 14.20 -1.01
CA LYS A 176 0.39 15.03 -1.46
C LYS A 176 0.92 14.55 -2.82
N PRO A 177 1.56 15.41 -3.62
CA PRO A 177 2.42 14.93 -4.72
C PRO A 177 3.46 13.94 -4.17
N GLY A 178 3.55 12.75 -4.77
CA GLY A 178 4.36 11.63 -4.28
C GLY A 178 3.70 10.80 -3.15
N GLY A 179 2.51 11.18 -2.72
CA GLY A 179 1.72 10.42 -1.73
C GLY A 179 1.20 9.11 -2.31
N GLU A 180 0.94 8.16 -1.44
CA GLU A 180 0.56 6.78 -1.80
C GLU A 180 -0.87 6.44 -1.35
N LEU A 181 -1.67 5.92 -2.28
CA LEU A 181 -2.83 5.10 -1.97
C LEU A 181 -2.37 3.65 -1.85
N TYR A 182 -2.61 3.04 -0.68
CA TYR A 182 -2.28 1.63 -0.42
C TYR A 182 -3.45 0.96 0.27
N PHE A 183 -4.22 0.16 -0.44
CA PHE A 183 -5.45 -0.40 0.11
C PHE A 183 -5.68 -1.84 -0.31
N SER A 184 -6.46 -2.56 0.48
CA SER A 184 -6.93 -3.91 0.17
C SER A 184 -8.43 -3.91 -0.01
N ASP A 185 -8.91 -4.48 -1.11
CA ASP A 185 -10.35 -4.66 -1.34
C ASP A 185 -10.62 -5.84 -2.28
N ILE A 186 -11.87 -6.24 -2.40
CA ILE A 186 -12.31 -7.27 -3.34
C ILE A 186 -12.51 -6.66 -4.73
N PHE A 187 -11.93 -7.29 -5.73
CA PHE A 187 -12.13 -6.97 -7.14
C PHE A 187 -12.81 -8.12 -7.86
N SER A 188 -13.45 -7.82 -8.96
CA SER A 188 -14.12 -8.80 -9.82
C SER A 188 -13.47 -8.89 -11.20
N ASP A 189 -13.51 -10.07 -11.81
CA ASP A 189 -12.99 -10.31 -13.16
C ASP A 189 -13.81 -9.64 -14.26
N ARG A 190 -15.01 -9.16 -13.93
CA ARG A 190 -15.97 -8.46 -14.79
C ARG A 190 -16.89 -7.57 -13.98
N ARG A 191 -17.62 -6.65 -14.63
CA ARG A 191 -18.59 -5.81 -13.93
C ARG A 191 -19.68 -6.65 -13.28
N VAL A 192 -19.88 -6.42 -11.97
CA VAL A 192 -20.99 -7.04 -11.23
C VAL A 192 -22.31 -6.48 -11.73
N PRO A 193 -23.29 -7.33 -12.06
CA PRO A 193 -24.60 -6.86 -12.55
C PRO A 193 -25.35 -6.00 -11.52
N PRO A 194 -25.96 -4.86 -11.92
CA PRO A 194 -26.67 -3.96 -11.00
C PRO A 194 -27.76 -4.63 -10.17
N LYS A 195 -28.40 -5.68 -10.68
CA LYS A 195 -29.44 -6.44 -9.94
C LYS A 195 -28.95 -7.03 -8.60
N PHE A 196 -27.65 -7.03 -8.34
CA PHE A 196 -27.07 -7.52 -7.10
C PHE A 196 -26.76 -6.39 -6.09
N TYR A 197 -26.88 -5.12 -6.50
CA TYR A 197 -26.49 -3.99 -5.66
C TYR A 197 -27.35 -3.85 -4.40
N ASP A 198 -28.63 -4.24 -4.46
CA ASP A 198 -29.57 -4.13 -3.35
C ASP A 198 -29.61 -5.39 -2.46
N ASP A 199 -28.75 -6.37 -2.75
CA ASP A 199 -28.62 -7.55 -1.92
C ASP A 199 -27.79 -7.25 -0.68
N PRO A 200 -28.37 -7.22 0.53
CA PRO A 200 -27.66 -6.80 1.73
C PRO A 200 -26.50 -7.73 2.11
N VAL A 201 -26.64 -9.04 1.82
CA VAL A 201 -25.56 -10.00 2.09
C VAL A 201 -24.40 -9.77 1.12
N LEU A 202 -24.67 -9.73 -0.19
CA LEU A 202 -23.62 -9.47 -1.18
C LEU A 202 -22.96 -8.10 -0.98
N ARG A 203 -23.71 -7.11 -0.48
CA ARG A 203 -23.17 -5.78 -0.16
C ARG A 203 -22.25 -5.84 1.06
N GLY A 204 -22.75 -6.40 2.17
CA GLY A 204 -21.97 -6.52 3.40
C GLY A 204 -20.71 -7.37 3.25
N GLU A 205 -20.72 -8.37 2.37
CA GLU A 205 -19.58 -9.20 2.01
C GLU A 205 -18.67 -8.58 0.92
N CYS A 206 -18.83 -7.30 0.58
CA CYS A 206 -18.06 -6.56 -0.43
C CYS A 206 -18.15 -7.10 -1.87
N LEU A 207 -19.05 -8.06 -2.16
CA LEU A 207 -19.15 -8.72 -3.47
C LEU A 207 -19.96 -7.90 -4.48
N SER A 208 -21.13 -7.36 -4.08
CA SER A 208 -21.97 -6.60 -5.01
C SER A 208 -21.37 -5.26 -5.41
N GLY A 209 -20.53 -4.69 -4.54
CA GLY A 209 -19.80 -3.46 -4.80
C GLY A 209 -18.41 -3.64 -5.39
N ALA A 210 -17.95 -4.89 -5.58
CA ALA A 210 -16.62 -5.15 -6.10
C ALA A 210 -16.38 -4.48 -7.46
N LEU A 211 -15.29 -3.72 -7.55
CA LEU A 211 -14.90 -3.06 -8.79
C LEU A 211 -14.31 -4.07 -9.78
N TYR A 212 -14.70 -3.94 -11.04
CA TYR A 212 -13.93 -4.54 -12.12
C TYR A 212 -12.59 -3.80 -12.25
N LEU A 213 -11.48 -4.55 -12.27
CA LEU A 213 -10.11 -3.99 -12.18
C LEU A 213 -9.83 -2.90 -13.23
N GLU A 214 -10.34 -3.08 -14.46
CA GLU A 214 -10.18 -2.08 -15.52
C GLU A 214 -11.05 -0.83 -15.33
N ASP A 215 -12.18 -0.93 -14.64
CA ASP A 215 -12.95 0.26 -14.26
C ASP A 215 -12.26 1.02 -13.13
N PHE A 216 -11.64 0.34 -12.19
CA PHE A 216 -10.78 0.96 -11.19
C PHE A 216 -9.63 1.75 -11.86
N ARG A 217 -8.92 1.15 -12.83
CA ARG A 217 -7.88 1.85 -13.58
C ARG A 217 -8.38 3.13 -14.25
N ARG A 218 -9.58 3.08 -14.84
CA ARG A 218 -10.20 4.25 -15.50
C ARG A 218 -10.56 5.35 -14.50
N ILE A 219 -11.08 4.97 -13.32
CA ILE A 219 -11.42 5.91 -12.26
C ILE A 219 -10.15 6.60 -11.74
N LEU A 220 -9.09 5.86 -11.44
CA LEU A 220 -7.83 6.44 -11.00
C LEU A 220 -7.26 7.41 -12.04
N ALA A 221 -7.22 7.02 -13.30
CA ALA A 221 -6.72 7.86 -14.39
C ALA A 221 -7.53 9.16 -14.55
N LYS A 222 -8.86 9.11 -14.36
CA LYS A 222 -9.73 10.30 -14.36
C LYS A 222 -9.32 11.32 -13.31
N HIS A 223 -8.77 10.86 -12.18
CA HIS A 223 -8.32 11.70 -11.07
C HIS A 223 -6.80 11.90 -11.03
N GLY A 224 -6.11 11.66 -12.16
CA GLY A 224 -4.69 11.97 -12.34
C GLY A 224 -3.71 10.93 -11.80
N ILE A 225 -4.19 9.74 -11.43
CA ILE A 225 -3.34 8.62 -11.04
C ILE A 225 -3.37 7.57 -12.16
N ASN A 226 -2.39 7.61 -13.06
CA ASN A 226 -2.43 6.84 -14.31
C ASN A 226 -2.00 5.37 -14.20
N ALA A 227 -1.35 4.99 -13.10
CA ALA A 227 -0.90 3.62 -12.89
C ALA A 227 -1.08 3.18 -11.42
N PHE A 228 -1.34 1.90 -11.25
CA PHE A 228 -1.31 1.20 -9.97
C PHE A 228 -0.64 -0.16 -10.15
N TYR A 229 -0.27 -0.78 -9.04
CA TYR A 229 0.32 -2.11 -9.02
C TYR A 229 -0.33 -2.97 -7.96
N ASP A 230 -0.58 -4.23 -8.29
CA ASP A 230 -0.88 -5.25 -7.30
C ASP A 230 0.40 -5.57 -6.52
N VAL A 231 0.32 -5.53 -5.21
CA VAL A 231 1.39 -5.96 -4.30
C VAL A 231 1.13 -7.38 -3.82
N GLU A 232 -0.14 -7.72 -3.66
CA GLU A 232 -0.62 -9.04 -3.26
C GLU A 232 -1.99 -9.30 -3.89
N THR A 233 -2.22 -10.54 -4.33
CA THR A 233 -3.50 -10.99 -4.86
C THR A 233 -3.83 -12.36 -4.30
N SER A 234 -5.06 -12.54 -3.81
CA SER A 234 -5.59 -13.82 -3.32
C SER A 234 -6.94 -14.11 -3.95
N GLU A 235 -7.11 -15.28 -4.56
CA GLU A 235 -8.40 -15.69 -5.08
C GLU A 235 -9.41 -15.89 -3.95
N LEU A 236 -10.63 -15.40 -4.16
CA LEU A 236 -11.74 -15.55 -3.23
C LEU A 236 -12.60 -16.76 -3.62
N HIS A 237 -12.73 -17.71 -2.71
CA HIS A 237 -13.66 -18.81 -2.88
C HIS A 237 -14.98 -18.52 -2.13
N VAL A 238 -16.08 -18.41 -2.88
CA VAL A 238 -17.41 -18.26 -2.30
C VAL A 238 -17.88 -19.65 -1.86
N GLY A 239 -17.71 -19.98 -0.58
CA GLY A 239 -18.03 -21.29 0.00
C GLY A 239 -19.53 -21.59 0.09
N ASP A 240 -20.37 -20.54 0.22
CA ASP A 240 -21.82 -20.69 0.28
C ASP A 240 -22.40 -21.00 -1.12
N PHE A 241 -23.03 -22.17 -1.23
CA PHE A 241 -23.62 -22.66 -2.50
C PHE A 241 -24.72 -21.74 -3.06
N GLN A 242 -25.51 -21.10 -2.21
CA GLN A 242 -26.60 -20.22 -2.65
C GLN A 242 -26.03 -18.92 -3.22
N ILE A 243 -25.03 -18.35 -2.54
CA ILE A 243 -24.30 -17.16 -3.00
C ILE A 243 -23.56 -17.49 -4.30
N ALA A 244 -22.80 -18.56 -4.35
CA ALA A 244 -22.09 -19.00 -5.55
C ALA A 244 -23.01 -19.21 -6.74
N THR A 245 -24.17 -19.87 -6.54
CA THR A 245 -25.19 -20.06 -7.59
C THR A 245 -25.75 -18.72 -8.08
N LYS A 246 -25.99 -17.79 -7.17
CA LYS A 246 -26.52 -16.45 -7.48
C LYS A 246 -25.53 -15.61 -8.29
N LEU A 247 -24.27 -15.63 -7.92
CA LEU A 247 -23.19 -14.91 -8.61
C LEU A 247 -22.77 -15.55 -9.92
N GLY A 248 -22.97 -16.86 -10.07
CA GLY A 248 -22.66 -17.60 -11.30
C GLY A 248 -21.16 -17.67 -11.58
N CYS A 249 -20.73 -17.23 -12.78
CA CYS A 249 -19.34 -17.34 -13.23
C CYS A 249 -18.52 -16.05 -12.94
N ILE A 250 -18.93 -15.20 -12.02
CA ILE A 250 -18.14 -14.02 -11.64
C ILE A 250 -17.01 -14.49 -10.72
N GLY A 251 -15.75 -14.24 -11.12
CA GLY A 251 -14.58 -14.48 -10.31
C GLY A 251 -14.29 -13.23 -9.43
N PHE A 252 -13.90 -13.49 -8.18
CA PHE A 252 -13.50 -12.47 -7.23
C PHE A 252 -12.12 -12.75 -6.68
N ALA A 253 -11.37 -11.71 -6.39
CA ALA A 253 -10.08 -11.79 -5.72
C ALA A 253 -9.88 -10.59 -4.79
N SER A 254 -9.20 -10.81 -3.67
CA SER A 254 -8.69 -9.74 -2.84
C SER A 254 -7.39 -9.22 -3.46
N HIS A 255 -7.29 -7.93 -3.68
CA HIS A 255 -6.09 -7.27 -4.15
C HIS A 255 -5.60 -6.26 -3.13
N THR A 256 -4.32 -6.30 -2.80
CA THR A 256 -3.63 -5.18 -2.14
C THR A 256 -2.95 -4.35 -3.21
N VAL A 257 -3.38 -3.12 -3.34
CA VAL A 257 -3.00 -2.22 -4.44
C VAL A 257 -2.13 -1.09 -3.93
N ARG A 258 -1.12 -0.72 -4.74
CA ARG A 258 -0.28 0.47 -4.58
C ARG A 258 -0.46 1.41 -5.75
N ALA A 259 -0.77 2.68 -5.47
CA ALA A 259 -0.79 3.75 -6.46
C ALA A 259 -0.13 5.01 -5.88
N ILE A 260 0.71 5.69 -6.67
CA ILE A 260 1.43 6.90 -6.22
C ILE A 260 0.92 8.10 -7.04
N LYS A 261 0.58 9.20 -6.37
CA LYS A 261 0.20 10.47 -7.02
C LYS A 261 1.44 11.16 -7.56
N CYS A 262 1.85 10.79 -8.79
CA CYS A 262 2.98 11.42 -9.49
C CYS A 262 2.75 11.37 -11.01
N ASP A 263 3.65 11.99 -11.78
CA ASP A 263 3.58 12.02 -13.24
C ASP A 263 3.92 10.64 -13.82
N LEU A 264 2.89 9.91 -14.26
CA LEU A 264 2.96 8.56 -14.79
C LEU A 264 2.36 8.52 -16.20
N GLU A 265 2.94 7.69 -17.04
CA GLU A 265 2.38 7.34 -18.34
C GLU A 265 1.21 6.34 -18.17
N ASP A 266 0.29 6.31 -19.11
CA ASP A 266 -0.88 5.42 -19.09
C ASP A 266 -0.53 3.94 -19.32
N ARG A 267 0.72 3.67 -19.72
CA ARG A 267 1.29 2.34 -19.93
C ARG A 267 2.71 2.23 -19.38
N GLU A 268 3.13 0.98 -19.22
CA GLU A 268 4.49 0.68 -18.81
C GLU A 268 5.46 0.79 -19.99
N GLU A 269 6.28 1.83 -19.98
CA GLU A 269 7.27 2.12 -21.03
C GLU A 269 8.69 1.86 -20.52
N ASN A 270 9.56 1.42 -21.41
CA ASN A 270 10.94 1.05 -21.12
C ASN A 270 11.92 2.15 -21.58
N TYR A 271 12.63 2.70 -20.62
CA TYR A 271 13.71 3.68 -20.85
C TYR A 271 15.09 3.12 -20.47
N GLY A 272 15.18 1.81 -20.20
CA GLY A 272 16.40 1.16 -19.76
C GLY A 272 16.84 1.55 -18.36
N GLN A 273 15.91 2.06 -17.54
CA GLN A 273 16.16 2.43 -16.14
C GLN A 273 16.32 1.20 -15.25
N VAL A 274 17.09 1.37 -14.19
CA VAL A 274 17.42 0.31 -13.24
C VAL A 274 17.30 0.84 -11.82
N ALA A 275 16.61 0.11 -10.95
CA ALA A 275 16.56 0.39 -9.53
C ALA A 275 17.46 -0.55 -8.73
N THR A 276 18.14 -0.01 -7.72
CA THR A 276 18.87 -0.77 -6.72
C THR A 276 18.34 -0.42 -5.34
N TYR A 277 17.78 -1.40 -4.64
CA TYR A 277 17.35 -1.22 -3.26
C TYR A 277 18.55 -1.17 -2.31
N LEU A 278 18.60 -0.13 -1.46
CA LEU A 278 19.73 0.10 -0.54
C LEU A 278 19.61 -0.69 0.77
N GLY A 279 18.41 -1.21 1.09
CA GLY A 279 18.14 -1.95 2.33
C GLY A 279 18.19 -1.05 3.57
N THR A 280 17.79 0.21 3.42
CA THR A 280 17.83 1.23 4.47
C THR A 280 16.51 1.40 5.22
N MET A 281 15.43 0.73 4.78
CA MET A 281 14.18 0.66 5.54
C MET A 281 14.36 -0.27 6.75
N PRO A 282 14.12 0.19 7.99
CA PRO A 282 14.31 -0.63 9.19
C PRO A 282 13.50 -1.92 9.18
N GLU A 283 12.27 -1.85 8.69
CA GLU A 283 11.31 -2.94 8.57
C GLU A 283 11.63 -3.94 7.46
N ASN A 284 12.26 -3.48 6.37
CA ASN A 284 12.50 -4.26 5.15
C ASN A 284 13.98 -4.31 4.73
N LYS A 285 14.88 -4.72 5.62
CA LYS A 285 16.35 -4.66 5.39
C LYS A 285 16.85 -5.51 4.23
N ARG A 286 16.11 -6.53 3.79
CA ARG A 286 16.60 -7.52 2.82
C ARG A 286 16.07 -7.31 1.42
N TYR A 287 14.81 -6.92 1.29
CA TYR A 287 14.12 -6.74 0.02
C TYR A 287 12.96 -5.76 0.16
N PHE A 288 12.48 -5.28 -0.96
CA PHE A 288 11.27 -4.48 -1.07
C PHE A 288 10.42 -5.03 -2.23
N ASP A 289 9.16 -5.34 -1.95
CA ASP A 289 8.20 -5.74 -2.96
C ASP A 289 7.55 -4.49 -3.54
N LEU A 290 7.90 -4.17 -4.78
CA LEU A 290 7.32 -3.05 -5.49
C LEU A 290 5.95 -3.43 -6.04
N THR A 291 5.87 -4.61 -6.62
CA THR A 291 4.65 -5.25 -7.13
C THR A 291 4.70 -6.75 -6.74
N ASP A 292 3.64 -7.48 -7.01
CA ASP A 292 3.57 -8.94 -6.89
C ASP A 292 4.64 -9.66 -7.75
N GLN A 293 5.08 -9.03 -8.84
CA GLN A 293 6.07 -9.59 -9.78
C GLN A 293 7.49 -9.00 -9.60
N VAL A 294 7.63 -7.84 -8.95
CA VAL A 294 8.88 -7.10 -8.88
C VAL A 294 9.38 -6.98 -7.45
N ARG A 295 10.27 -7.91 -7.06
CA ARG A 295 10.99 -7.88 -5.78
C ARG A 295 12.39 -7.30 -5.96
N LEU A 296 12.67 -6.21 -5.26
CA LEU A 296 13.96 -5.52 -5.26
C LEU A 296 14.81 -5.99 -4.07
N ILE A 297 15.76 -6.89 -4.32
CA ILE A 297 16.66 -7.42 -3.28
C ILE A 297 17.79 -6.41 -3.04
N LYS A 298 18.15 -6.18 -1.77
CA LYS A 298 19.23 -5.28 -1.36
C LYS A 298 20.50 -5.45 -2.20
N GLY A 299 20.96 -4.35 -2.78
CA GLY A 299 22.19 -4.28 -3.58
C GLY A 299 22.13 -4.99 -4.93
N LYS A 300 20.96 -5.54 -5.33
CA LYS A 300 20.80 -6.15 -6.66
C LYS A 300 20.05 -5.19 -7.58
N PRO A 301 20.70 -4.66 -8.63
CA PRO A 301 20.03 -3.85 -9.63
C PRO A 301 19.01 -4.68 -10.40
N VAL A 302 17.82 -4.10 -10.60
CA VAL A 302 16.67 -4.67 -11.31
C VAL A 302 16.25 -3.68 -12.38
N ALA A 303 16.02 -4.12 -13.61
CA ALA A 303 15.47 -3.29 -14.67
C ALA A 303 14.00 -2.99 -14.33
N ILE A 304 13.59 -1.73 -14.47
CA ILE A 304 12.27 -1.24 -14.12
C ILE A 304 11.72 -0.37 -15.25
N SER A 305 10.39 -0.20 -15.27
CA SER A 305 9.72 0.72 -16.20
C SER A 305 9.93 2.18 -15.83
N GLY A 306 9.54 3.08 -16.75
CA GLY A 306 9.50 4.51 -16.50
C GLY A 306 8.59 4.89 -15.33
N ASN A 307 7.41 4.27 -15.23
CA ASN A 307 6.47 4.49 -14.14
C ASN A 307 7.01 4.01 -12.80
N MET A 308 7.56 2.80 -12.74
CA MET A 308 8.21 2.29 -11.51
C MET A 308 9.35 3.20 -11.04
N ALA A 309 10.17 3.72 -11.99
CA ALA A 309 11.24 4.65 -11.66
C ALA A 309 10.70 5.99 -11.12
N ALA A 310 9.63 6.53 -11.72
CA ALA A 310 8.98 7.75 -11.25
C ALA A 310 8.38 7.56 -9.86
N MET A 311 7.65 6.49 -9.62
CA MET A 311 7.06 6.18 -8.32
C MET A 311 8.11 6.07 -7.20
N LEU A 312 9.21 5.36 -7.45
CA LEU A 312 10.30 5.23 -6.49
C LEU A 312 11.03 6.56 -6.23
N SER A 313 11.15 7.42 -7.26
CA SER A 313 11.89 8.69 -7.16
C SER A 313 11.05 9.83 -6.58
N ALA A 314 9.74 9.83 -6.80
CA ALA A 314 8.84 10.92 -6.41
C ALA A 314 8.19 10.72 -5.04
N SER A 315 8.29 9.52 -4.45
CA SER A 315 7.62 9.17 -3.19
C SER A 315 8.59 9.13 -1.99
N ARG A 316 8.04 8.86 -0.80
CA ARG A 316 8.81 8.62 0.42
C ARG A 316 9.82 7.47 0.31
N TYR A 317 9.75 6.67 -0.75
CA TYR A 317 10.71 5.60 -1.02
C TYR A 317 12.04 6.11 -1.59
N ALA A 318 12.11 7.32 -2.13
CA ALA A 318 13.29 7.85 -2.82
C ALA A 318 14.63 7.70 -2.06
N PRO A 319 14.73 7.94 -0.75
CA PRO A 319 15.98 7.77 0.00
C PRO A 319 16.47 6.31 0.10
N HIS A 320 15.62 5.35 -0.25
CA HIS A 320 15.89 3.93 -0.09
C HIS A 320 16.33 3.24 -1.39
N PHE A 321 16.37 3.99 -2.50
CA PHE A 321 16.68 3.46 -3.83
C PHE A 321 17.70 4.31 -4.56
N GLU A 322 18.56 3.64 -5.31
CA GLU A 322 19.38 4.24 -6.35
C GLU A 322 18.74 3.94 -7.71
N ILE A 323 18.34 4.98 -8.42
CA ILE A 323 17.78 4.86 -9.78
C ILE A 323 18.83 5.31 -10.77
N THR A 324 19.18 4.44 -11.72
CA THR A 324 20.11 4.75 -12.81
C THR A 324 19.41 4.73 -14.16
N GLY A 325 19.82 5.61 -15.05
CA GLY A 325 19.15 5.86 -16.34
C GLY A 325 18.15 7.00 -16.25
N THR A 326 17.75 7.50 -17.41
CA THR A 326 16.81 8.64 -17.54
C THR A 326 15.75 8.33 -18.59
N ARG A 327 14.66 9.09 -18.65
CA ARG A 327 13.62 8.97 -19.66
C ARG A 327 14.02 9.55 -21.05
N THR A 328 15.29 9.85 -21.30
CA THR A 328 15.73 10.48 -22.55
C THR A 328 15.82 9.51 -23.73
N HIS A 329 15.85 8.20 -23.48
CA HIS A 329 15.96 7.19 -24.54
C HIS A 329 14.88 6.12 -24.35
N HIS A 330 13.84 6.22 -25.16
CA HIS A 330 12.75 5.26 -25.18
C HIS A 330 13.14 3.98 -25.93
N VAL A 331 12.85 2.82 -25.34
CA VAL A 331 13.22 1.49 -25.85
C VAL A 331 12.00 0.71 -26.36
N GLY A 332 10.80 1.22 -26.10
CA GLY A 332 9.51 0.58 -26.41
C GLY A 332 8.75 0.17 -25.17
N ALA A 333 7.69 -0.59 -25.34
CA ALA A 333 6.89 -1.08 -24.21
C ALA A 333 7.75 -1.89 -23.23
N TYR A 334 7.49 -1.73 -21.94
CA TYR A 334 8.19 -2.46 -20.91
C TYR A 334 7.70 -3.91 -20.83
N ASP A 335 8.66 -4.83 -20.93
CA ASP A 335 8.49 -6.26 -20.68
C ASP A 335 9.49 -6.65 -19.61
N PHE A 336 9.00 -7.10 -18.46
CA PHE A 336 9.84 -7.39 -17.30
C PHE A 336 10.89 -8.46 -17.62
N ALA A 337 10.51 -9.57 -18.22
CA ALA A 337 11.42 -10.68 -18.51
C ALA A 337 12.53 -10.22 -19.47
N ARG A 338 12.15 -9.57 -20.58
CA ARG A 338 13.08 -9.03 -21.59
C ARG A 338 14.01 -7.97 -21.01
N ALA A 339 13.49 -7.10 -20.14
CA ALA A 339 14.29 -6.06 -19.49
C ALA A 339 15.34 -6.66 -18.54
N GLN A 340 15.01 -7.70 -17.78
CA GLN A 340 15.94 -8.41 -16.91
C GLN A 340 17.04 -9.15 -17.71
N GLU A 341 16.69 -9.80 -18.82
CA GLU A 341 17.65 -10.43 -19.74
C GLU A 341 18.65 -9.41 -20.30
N ALA A 342 18.15 -8.27 -20.79
CA ALA A 342 18.99 -7.20 -21.31
C ALA A 342 19.95 -6.63 -20.25
N LEU A 343 19.49 -6.48 -19.02
CA LEU A 343 20.32 -6.07 -17.87
C LEU A 343 21.41 -7.11 -17.56
N ALA A 344 21.06 -8.40 -17.57
CA ALA A 344 22.03 -9.47 -17.34
C ALA A 344 23.12 -9.50 -18.42
N LEU A 345 22.75 -9.33 -19.70
CA LEU A 345 23.70 -9.26 -20.84
C LEU A 345 24.64 -8.06 -20.73
N LYS A 346 24.12 -6.87 -20.38
CA LYS A 346 24.95 -5.67 -20.17
C LYS A 346 25.99 -5.91 -19.07
N ARG A 347 25.60 -6.56 -17.97
CA ARG A 347 26.50 -6.90 -16.84
C ARG A 347 27.57 -7.92 -17.23
N ALA A 348 27.21 -8.95 -17.99
CA ALA A 348 28.17 -9.94 -18.47
C ALA A 348 29.24 -9.28 -19.37
N LYS A 349 28.82 -8.42 -20.30
CA LYS A 349 29.76 -7.65 -21.17
C LYS A 349 30.65 -6.72 -20.35
N ALA A 350 30.14 -6.02 -19.36
CA ALA A 350 30.96 -5.16 -18.50
C ALA A 350 32.01 -5.94 -17.70
N LYS A 351 31.65 -7.13 -17.18
CA LYS A 351 32.61 -8.02 -16.50
C LYS A 351 33.72 -8.51 -17.43
N ASP A 352 33.41 -8.82 -18.70
CA ASP A 352 34.37 -9.26 -19.68
C ASP A 352 35.39 -8.15 -20.08
N VAL A 353 34.87 -6.91 -20.24
CA VAL A 353 35.73 -5.73 -20.50
C VAL A 353 36.70 -5.49 -19.33
N TYR A 354 36.19 -5.60 -18.09
CA TYR A 354 37.05 -5.43 -16.90
C TYR A 354 38.13 -6.52 -16.78
N LYS A 355 37.82 -7.77 -17.13
CA LYS A 355 38.80 -8.88 -17.15
C LYS A 355 39.87 -8.71 -18.21
N ARG A 356 39.60 -8.02 -19.32
CA ARG A 356 40.52 -7.79 -20.45
C ARG A 356 41.40 -6.54 -20.26
N GLN A 357 41.17 -5.72 -19.25
CA GLN A 357 42.05 -4.60 -18.92
C GLN A 357 43.39 -5.16 -18.42
N PRO A 358 44.53 -4.74 -18.98
CA PRO A 358 45.84 -5.17 -18.48
C PRO A 358 45.95 -4.77 -16.99
N ARG A 359 46.30 -5.72 -16.15
CA ARG A 359 46.61 -5.43 -14.74
C ARG A 359 47.76 -4.46 -14.72
N LEU A 360 47.55 -3.27 -14.17
CA LEU A 360 48.66 -2.36 -13.89
C LEU A 360 49.68 -3.10 -13.06
N PRO A 361 50.99 -3.04 -13.41
CA PRO A 361 52.00 -3.66 -12.62
C PRO A 361 51.98 -3.09 -11.20
N PRO A 362 52.23 -3.91 -10.18
CA PRO A 362 52.22 -3.42 -8.82
C PRO A 362 53.23 -2.26 -8.69
N LEU A 363 52.81 -1.15 -8.13
CA LEU A 363 53.65 -0.01 -7.81
C LEU A 363 54.83 -0.54 -7.00
N ARG A 364 56.03 -0.48 -7.60
CA ARG A 364 57.26 -0.78 -6.88
C ARG A 364 57.34 0.19 -5.70
N ARG A 365 57.17 -0.31 -4.48
CA ARG A 365 57.52 0.43 -3.28
C ARG A 365 59.03 0.70 -3.38
N SER A 366 59.40 1.94 -3.55
CA SER A 366 60.77 2.37 -3.40
C SER A 366 61.19 2.10 -1.95
N ALA A 367 62.06 1.12 -1.77
CA ALA A 367 62.70 0.90 -0.48
C ALA A 367 63.67 2.05 -0.23
N SER A 368 63.24 3.06 0.51
CA SER A 368 64.19 3.99 1.14
C SER A 368 64.55 3.41 2.50
N SER A 369 65.62 2.61 2.52
CA SER A 369 66.26 2.20 3.75
C SER A 369 67.38 3.20 4.06
N ALA A 370 67.05 4.21 4.85
CA ALA A 370 68.07 4.92 5.65
C ALA A 370 67.77 4.58 7.11
N PRO A 371 68.76 4.08 7.86
CA PRO A 371 68.67 3.83 9.29
C PRO A 371 68.58 5.14 10.06
N PRO A 372 67.85 5.22 11.18
CA PRO A 372 67.86 6.40 12.02
C PRO A 372 69.18 6.64 12.71
N PRO A 373 69.57 7.89 12.96
CA PRO A 373 70.84 8.20 13.66
C PRO A 373 70.77 7.73 15.13
N SER A 374 71.81 7.07 15.57
CA SER A 374 72.00 6.67 16.98
C SER A 374 72.22 7.89 17.87
N TRP A 375 71.44 8.10 18.86
CA TRP A 375 71.67 9.02 19.96
C TRP A 375 72.31 8.27 21.09
N SER A 376 73.52 8.71 21.48
CA SER A 376 74.22 8.30 22.70
C SER A 376 73.90 9.35 23.80
N PRO A 377 73.59 8.94 25.04
CA PRO A 377 73.45 9.89 26.15
C PRO A 377 74.84 10.27 26.70
N GLY A 378 75.01 11.55 26.88
CA GLY A 378 76.00 12.20 27.70
C GLY A 378 75.35 13.15 28.67
#